data_f53b3c99551e0add8115e501308326df
#
_entry.id   f53b3c99551e0add8115e501308326df
#
_cell.length_a   1.000
_cell.length_b   1.000
_cell.length_c   1.000
_cell.angle_alpha   90.00
_cell.angle_beta   90.00
_cell.angle_gamma   90.00
#
_symmetry.space_group_name_H-M   'P 1'
#
loop_
_entity.id
_entity.type
_entity.pdbx_description
1 polymer ?
#
loop_
_entity_poly.entity_id
_entity_poly.type
_entity_poly.pdbx_seq_one_letter_code
_entity_poly.pdbx_strand_id
1 'polypeptide(L)' 'MGFRFFFHSNEGDPLEPLHIHVRKAEYVAKFWLEPEPGVARAYGLTSGELRELRELRAVAIENRELIRRYWNEHFGV' A
#
# COMPACT_ATOMS: atom_id res chain seq x y z
N MET A 1 10.26 12.12 6.51
CA MET A 1 9.25 11.85 5.60
C MET A 1 7.84 11.70 6.14
N GLY A 2 7.62 11.11 7.30
CA GLY A 2 6.33 11.11 7.95
C GLY A 2 5.27 10.19 7.34
N PHE A 3 5.65 9.22 6.54
CA PHE A 3 4.69 8.23 6.07
C PHE A 3 5.09 6.84 6.52
N ARG A 4 4.12 5.92 6.49
CA ARG A 4 4.28 4.56 6.98
C ARG A 4 3.52 3.60 6.08
N PHE A 5 4.19 2.53 5.66
CA PHE A 5 3.57 1.44 4.93
C PHE A 5 3.21 0.32 5.92
N PHE A 6 2.06 -0.29 5.74
CA PHE A 6 1.62 -1.36 6.65
C PHE A 6 0.57 -2.27 6.01
N PHE A 7 0.32 -3.41 6.66
CA PHE A 7 -0.76 -4.33 6.30
C PHE A 7 -1.80 -4.34 7.41
N HIS A 8 -3.06 -4.53 7.03
CA HIS A 8 -4.11 -4.82 8.01
C HIS A 8 -4.14 -6.33 8.26
N SER A 9 -4.23 -6.74 9.52
CA SER A 9 -4.15 -8.15 9.89
C SER A 9 -5.34 -8.98 9.44
N ASN A 10 -6.48 -8.35 9.17
CA ASN A 10 -7.71 -9.06 8.79
C ASN A 10 -7.88 -9.26 7.29
N GLU A 11 -6.89 -8.91 6.50
CA GLU A 11 -7.00 -8.98 5.03
C GLU A 11 -6.62 -10.33 4.44
N GLY A 12 -6.25 -11.26 5.27
CA GLY A 12 -5.92 -12.60 4.83
C GLY A 12 -7.10 -13.58 4.82
N ASP A 13 -8.32 -13.13 5.16
CA ASP A 13 -9.48 -14.02 5.27
C ASP A 13 -10.74 -13.38 4.68
N PRO A 14 -11.08 -13.59 3.40
CA PRO A 14 -10.28 -14.33 2.44
C PRO A 14 -9.03 -13.55 2.02
N LEU A 15 -8.05 -14.27 1.52
CA LEU A 15 -6.81 -13.63 1.10
C LEU A 15 -7.06 -12.76 -0.13
N GLU A 16 -6.78 -11.49 -0.01
CA GLU A 16 -6.89 -10.54 -1.11
C GLU A 16 -5.61 -10.55 -1.96
N PRO A 17 -5.66 -10.01 -3.18
CA PRO A 17 -4.45 -9.81 -3.96
C PRO A 17 -3.45 -8.93 -3.20
N LEU A 18 -2.18 -9.06 -3.54
CA LEU A 18 -1.11 -8.33 -2.86
C LEU A 18 -1.36 -6.83 -2.90
N HIS A 19 -1.36 -6.21 -1.74
CA HIS A 19 -1.54 -4.77 -1.62
C HIS A 19 -0.84 -4.27 -0.37
N ILE A 20 -0.70 -2.95 -0.26
CA ILE A 20 -0.11 -2.32 0.92
C ILE A 20 -0.83 -1.02 1.20
N HIS A 21 -0.93 -0.71 2.49
CA HIS A 21 -1.52 0.55 2.95
C HIS A 21 -0.40 1.53 3.24
N VAL A 22 -0.68 2.81 3.04
CA VAL A 22 0.24 3.88 3.43
C VAL A 22 -0.54 4.94 4.21
N ARG A 23 0.10 5.46 5.21
CA ARG A 23 -0.46 6.53 6.03
C ARG A 23 0.55 7.63 6.19
N LYS A 24 0.11 8.87 6.00
CA LYS A 24 0.91 10.05 6.28
C LYS A 24 -0.01 11.13 6.80
N ALA A 25 0.31 11.67 7.99
CA ALA A 25 -0.51 12.72 8.61
C ALA A 25 -1.97 12.30 8.64
N GLU A 26 -2.83 13.00 7.91
CA GLU A 26 -4.26 12.78 7.93
C GLU A 26 -4.80 11.96 6.78
N TYR A 27 -3.95 11.59 5.82
CA TYR A 27 -4.45 10.79 4.71
C TYR A 27 -3.99 9.34 4.80
N VAL A 28 -4.80 8.47 4.21
CA VAL A 28 -4.50 7.05 4.08
C VAL A 28 -4.79 6.63 2.65
N ALA A 29 -4.03 5.66 2.18
CA ALA A 29 -4.22 5.12 0.85
C ALA A 29 -3.96 3.62 0.85
N LYS A 30 -4.52 2.93 -0.14
CA LYS A 30 -4.30 1.51 -0.36
C LYS A 30 -3.84 1.35 -1.81
N PHE A 31 -2.72 0.68 -2.01
CA PHE A 31 -2.18 0.38 -3.34
C PHE A 31 -2.30 -1.09 -3.63
N TRP A 32 -2.91 -1.44 -4.76
CA TRP A 32 -2.81 -2.78 -5.30
C TRP A 32 -1.44 -2.95 -5.93
N LEU A 33 -0.80 -4.08 -5.69
CA LEU A 33 0.49 -4.41 -6.31
C LEU A 33 0.34 -5.56 -7.29
N GLU A 34 -0.72 -6.34 -7.15
CA GLU A 34 -1.05 -7.43 -8.07
C GLU A 34 -2.55 -7.52 -8.25
N PRO A 35 -3.05 -7.96 -9.40
CA PRO A 35 -2.28 -8.34 -10.59
C PRO A 35 -1.66 -7.15 -11.32
N GLU A 36 -2.20 -5.95 -11.12
CA GLU A 36 -1.69 -4.72 -11.72
C GLU A 36 -1.52 -3.66 -10.64
N PRO A 37 -0.37 -2.95 -10.61
CA PRO A 37 -0.19 -1.86 -9.65
C PRO A 37 -1.21 -0.74 -9.87
N GLY A 38 -1.76 -0.23 -8.79
CA GLY A 38 -2.71 0.87 -8.88
C GLY A 38 -3.17 1.34 -7.52
N VAL A 39 -3.83 2.49 -7.48
CA VAL A 39 -4.42 3.03 -6.27
C VAL A 39 -5.81 2.44 -6.11
N ALA A 40 -6.03 1.69 -5.04
CA ALA A 40 -7.35 1.14 -4.74
C ALA A 40 -8.24 2.17 -4.06
N ARG A 41 -7.63 2.97 -3.18
CA ARG A 41 -8.38 3.86 -2.31
C ARG A 41 -7.45 4.94 -1.76
N ALA A 42 -7.94 6.16 -1.60
CA ALA A 42 -7.20 7.23 -0.97
C ALA A 42 -8.17 8.22 -0.36
N TYR A 43 -7.88 8.67 0.85
CA TYR A 43 -8.74 9.60 1.60
C TYR A 43 -7.91 10.71 2.21
N GLY A 44 -8.51 11.88 2.31
CA GLY A 44 -7.91 13.01 2.98
C GLY A 44 -6.86 13.76 2.18
N LEU A 45 -6.84 13.55 0.86
CA LEU A 45 -5.82 14.14 0.01
C LEU A 45 -6.19 15.52 -0.50
N THR A 46 -5.21 16.41 -0.47
CA THR A 46 -5.26 17.67 -1.21
C THR A 46 -4.63 17.45 -2.58
N SER A 47 -4.77 18.42 -3.48
CA SER A 47 -4.20 18.31 -4.82
C SER A 47 -2.67 18.19 -4.81
N GLY A 48 -2.01 18.83 -3.85
CA GLY A 48 -0.56 18.71 -3.70
C GLY A 48 -0.14 17.31 -3.25
N GLU A 49 -0.96 16.67 -2.46
CA GLU A 49 -0.67 15.34 -1.94
C GLU A 49 -0.90 14.24 -2.97
N LEU A 50 -1.66 14.51 -4.02
CA LEU A 50 -1.81 13.55 -5.12
C LEU A 50 -0.50 13.25 -5.81
N ARG A 51 0.38 14.26 -5.94
CA ARG A 51 1.70 14.05 -6.52
C ARG A 51 2.53 13.14 -5.62
N GLU A 52 2.50 13.40 -4.31
CA GLU A 52 3.20 12.59 -3.34
C GLU A 52 2.68 11.15 -3.35
N LEU A 53 1.37 10.99 -3.50
CA LEU A 53 0.78 9.66 -3.56
C LEU A 53 1.34 8.85 -4.74
N ARG A 54 1.54 9.50 -5.88
CA ARG A 54 2.15 8.85 -7.05
C ARG A 54 3.58 8.42 -6.77
N GLU A 55 4.33 9.25 -6.05
CA GLU A 55 5.70 8.94 -5.67
C GLU A 55 5.74 7.76 -4.70
N LEU A 56 4.83 7.74 -3.73
CA LEU A 56 4.73 6.64 -2.78
C LEU A 56 4.34 5.33 -3.48
N ARG A 57 3.46 5.41 -4.47
CA ARG A 57 3.10 4.24 -5.26
C ARG A 57 4.31 3.70 -6.02
N ALA A 58 5.11 4.59 -6.60
CA ALA A 58 6.32 4.18 -7.31
C ALA A 58 7.31 3.47 -6.37
N VAL A 59 7.45 3.98 -5.15
CA VAL A 59 8.29 3.35 -4.13
C VAL A 59 7.77 1.94 -3.81
N ALA A 60 6.45 1.80 -3.64
CA ALA A 60 5.85 0.50 -3.37
C ALA A 60 6.09 -0.49 -4.52
N ILE A 61 5.97 -0.03 -5.75
CA ILE A 61 6.20 -0.88 -6.92
C ILE A 61 7.66 -1.31 -6.99
N GLU A 62 8.61 -0.41 -6.74
CA GLU A 62 10.02 -0.73 -6.73
C GLU A 62 10.36 -1.78 -5.66
N ASN A 63 9.64 -1.77 -4.57
CA ASN A 63 9.89 -2.69 -3.45
C ASN A 63 8.89 -3.85 -3.42
N ARG A 64 8.23 -4.13 -4.53
CA ARG A 64 7.17 -5.15 -4.60
C ARG A 64 7.64 -6.52 -4.11
N GLU A 65 8.85 -6.93 -4.47
CA GLU A 65 9.36 -8.24 -4.04
C GLU A 65 9.55 -8.31 -2.52
N LEU A 66 10.06 -7.23 -1.93
CA LEU A 66 10.23 -7.14 -0.49
C LEU A 66 8.88 -7.14 0.22
N ILE A 67 7.92 -6.38 -0.33
CA ILE A 67 6.58 -6.31 0.21
C ILE A 67 5.91 -7.69 0.14
N ARG A 68 6.09 -8.42 -0.96
CA ARG A 68 5.56 -9.77 -1.08
C ARG A 68 6.13 -10.69 -0.01
N ARG A 69 7.42 -10.56 0.28
CA ARG A 69 8.04 -11.37 1.33
C ARG A 69 7.39 -11.10 2.68
N TYR A 70 7.22 -9.84 3.04
CA TYR A 70 6.56 -9.47 4.30
C TYR A 70 5.10 -9.91 4.31
N TRP A 71 4.42 -9.79 3.17
CA TRP A 71 3.04 -10.26 3.02
C TRP A 71 2.94 -11.75 3.31
N ASN A 72 3.83 -12.53 2.70
CA ASN A 72 3.83 -13.98 2.88
C ASN A 72 4.09 -14.35 4.34
N GLU A 73 5.02 -13.67 4.99
CA GLU A 73 5.31 -13.91 6.39
C GLU A 73 4.12 -13.54 7.28
N HIS A 74 3.47 -12.43 6.98
CA HIS A 74 2.36 -11.92 7.78
C HIS A 74 1.12 -12.81 7.67
N PHE A 75 0.83 -13.31 6.48
CA PHE A 75 -0.38 -14.11 6.24
C PHE A 75 -0.11 -15.62 6.16
N GLY A 76 1.12 -16.05 6.27
CA GLY A 76 1.47 -17.47 6.28
C GLY A 76 1.28 -18.17 4.94
N VAL A 77 1.51 -17.48 3.85
CA VAL A 77 1.30 -18.03 2.51
C VAL A 77 2.56 -18.10 1.69
#